data_37c0f872081788359acfb5c384b7c313
#
_entry.id   37c0f872081788359acfb5c384b7c313
#
_cell.length_a   1.000
_cell.length_b   1.000
_cell.length_c   1.000
_cell.angle_alpha   90.00
_cell.angle_beta   90.00
_cell.angle_gamma   90.00
#
_symmetry.space_group_name_H-M   'P 1'
#
loop_
_entity.id
_entity.type
_entity.pdbx_description
1 polymer ?
#
loop_
_entity_poly.entity_id
_entity_poly.type
_entity_poly.pdbx_seq_one_letter_code
_entity_poly.pdbx_strand_id
1 'polypeptide(L)'
;MKRLFLLLLCMVATVDITTAQSDYYIKKAQNYQREVEYYQKKADDCRREAAYYLKKAEGYQREAAYYTKRGDLDRAKTYSRYAENEMDKYETQLRYAAQADNRAAMYLRWAVEALKKQ
;
A
#
# COMPACT_ATOMS: atom_id res chain seq x y z
N MET A 1 -7.10 9.58 4.41
CA MET A 1 -5.80 9.86 5.02
C MET A 1 -5.03 11.00 4.38
N LYS A 2 -4.91 11.05 3.05
CA LYS A 2 -4.27 12.19 2.38
C LYS A 2 -4.95 13.52 2.72
N ARG A 3 -6.28 13.52 2.79
CA ARG A 3 -7.05 14.73 3.13
C ARG A 3 -6.76 15.22 4.55
N LEU A 4 -6.62 14.30 5.50
CA LEU A 4 -6.33 14.66 6.88
C LEU A 4 -4.94 15.30 7.01
N PHE A 5 -3.96 14.76 6.29
CA PHE A 5 -2.61 15.29 6.26
C PHE A 5 -2.56 16.69 5.63
N LEU A 6 -3.28 16.88 4.53
CA LEU A 6 -3.36 18.18 3.85
C LEU A 6 -4.02 19.23 4.75
N LEU A 7 -5.05 18.85 5.49
CA LEU A 7 -5.71 19.74 6.45
C LEU A 7 -4.75 20.18 7.56
N LEU A 8 -3.93 19.25 8.07
CA LEU A 8 -2.91 19.57 9.06
C LEU A 8 -1.90 20.58 8.53
N LEU A 9 -1.45 20.39 7.31
CA LEU A 9 -0.52 21.32 6.66
C LEU A 9 -1.15 22.70 6.41
N CYS A 10 -2.40 22.73 6.01
CA CYS A 10 -3.13 23.98 5.81
C CYS A 10 -3.28 24.74 7.13
N MET A 11 -3.55 24.05 8.23
CA MET A 11 -3.64 24.68 9.55
C MET A 11 -2.31 25.32 9.97
N VAL A 12 -1.20 24.64 9.68
CA VAL A 12 0.14 25.16 9.97
C VAL A 12 0.43 26.39 9.09
N ALA A 13 0.01 26.37 7.84
CA ALA A 13 0.22 27.47 6.92
C ALA A 13 -0.52 28.76 7.33
N THR A 14 -1.56 28.65 8.14
CA THR A 14 -2.29 29.80 8.67
C THR A 14 -1.70 30.37 9.96
N VAL A 15 -0.74 29.67 10.55
CA VAL A 15 -0.04 30.14 11.75
C VAL A 15 1.06 31.11 11.33
N ASP A 16 1.10 32.30 11.97
CA ASP A 16 2.13 33.29 11.71
C ASP A 16 3.44 32.83 12.34
N ILE A 17 4.32 32.24 11.53
CA ILE A 17 5.56 31.64 11.99
C ILE A 17 6.72 32.57 11.63
N THR A 18 7.32 33.15 12.64
CA THR A 18 8.35 34.18 12.46
C THR A 18 9.76 33.72 12.77
N THR A 19 9.95 32.47 13.25
CA THR A 19 11.26 31.96 13.67
C THR A 19 11.83 30.97 12.66
N ALA A 20 13.16 30.97 12.50
CA ALA A 20 13.87 30.00 11.67
C ALA A 20 13.67 28.56 12.15
N GLN A 21 13.48 28.37 13.46
CA GLN A 21 13.21 27.06 14.05
C GLN A 21 11.88 26.50 13.61
N SER A 22 10.85 27.35 13.54
CA SER A 22 9.53 26.95 13.03
C SER A 22 9.58 26.56 11.57
N ASP A 23 10.33 27.34 10.75
CA ASP A 23 10.54 27.02 9.33
C ASP A 23 11.24 25.67 9.16
N TYR A 24 12.22 25.38 10.00
CA TYR A 24 12.93 24.11 9.99
C TYR A 24 11.94 22.94 10.19
N TYR A 25 11.08 23.04 11.20
CA TYR A 25 10.12 21.96 11.51
C TYR A 25 9.04 21.85 10.44
N ILE A 26 8.64 22.93 9.82
CA ILE A 26 7.69 22.90 8.70
C ILE A 26 8.30 22.16 7.50
N LYS A 27 9.54 22.49 7.14
CA LYS A 27 10.24 21.81 6.06
C LYS A 27 10.43 20.32 6.35
N LYS A 28 10.73 19.99 7.59
CA LYS A 28 10.87 18.62 8.03
C LYS A 28 9.55 17.86 7.88
N ALA A 29 8.44 18.44 8.30
CA ALA A 29 7.11 17.86 8.13
C ALA A 29 6.77 17.67 6.66
N GLN A 30 7.09 18.64 5.80
CA GLN A 30 6.88 18.53 4.35
C GLN A 30 7.68 17.38 3.73
N ASN A 31 8.92 17.17 4.19
CA ASN A 31 9.73 16.05 3.73
C ASN A 31 9.12 14.72 4.15
N TYR A 32 8.62 14.63 5.37
CA TYR A 32 7.92 13.44 5.82
C TYR A 32 6.63 13.20 5.03
N GLN A 33 5.93 14.26 4.64
CA GLN A 33 4.75 14.15 3.78
C GLN A 33 5.07 13.50 2.44
N ARG A 34 6.19 13.87 1.83
CA ARG A 34 6.63 13.25 0.57
C ARG A 34 6.87 11.75 0.73
N GLU A 35 7.46 11.37 1.85
CA GLU A 35 7.66 9.95 2.17
C GLU A 35 6.33 9.23 2.36
N VAL A 36 5.36 9.86 3.03
CA VAL A 36 4.02 9.30 3.19
C VAL A 36 3.38 9.05 1.82
N GLU A 37 3.42 10.03 0.94
CA GLU A 37 2.86 9.90 -0.40
C GLU A 37 3.55 8.81 -1.21
N TYR A 38 4.86 8.72 -1.12
CA TYR A 38 5.64 7.68 -1.80
C TYR A 38 5.19 6.28 -1.35
N TYR A 39 5.11 6.05 -0.06
CA TYR A 39 4.72 4.73 0.47
C TYR A 39 3.25 4.41 0.27
N GLN A 40 2.36 5.41 0.30
CA GLN A 40 0.95 5.21 -0.05
C GLN A 40 0.79 4.76 -1.50
N LYS A 41 1.53 5.40 -2.41
CA LYS A 41 1.53 5.01 -3.81
C LYS A 41 2.09 3.60 -3.99
N LYS A 42 3.16 3.28 -3.29
CA LYS A 42 3.76 1.96 -3.33
C LYS A 42 2.78 0.88 -2.84
N ALA A 43 2.06 1.17 -1.76
CA ALA A 43 1.04 0.26 -1.24
C ALA A 43 -0.09 0.05 -2.27
N ASP A 44 -0.55 1.13 -2.91
CA ASP A 44 -1.59 1.05 -3.94
C ASP A 44 -1.13 0.22 -5.15
N ASP A 45 0.12 0.40 -5.57
CA ASP A 45 0.69 -0.38 -6.66
C ASP A 45 0.75 -1.87 -6.31
N CYS A 46 1.16 -2.20 -5.09
CA CYS A 46 1.18 -3.58 -4.62
C CYS A 46 -0.22 -4.18 -4.57
N ARG A 47 -1.23 -3.41 -4.16
CA ARG A 47 -2.62 -3.88 -4.16
C ARG A 47 -3.14 -4.14 -5.58
N ARG A 48 -2.76 -3.33 -6.54
CA ARG A 48 -3.12 -3.56 -7.95
C ARG A 48 -2.47 -4.83 -8.49
N GLU A 49 -1.20 -5.05 -8.16
CA GLU A 49 -0.52 -6.30 -8.50
C GLU A 49 -1.20 -7.50 -7.85
N ALA A 50 -1.59 -7.36 -6.57
CA ALA A 50 -2.31 -8.41 -5.86
C ALA A 50 -3.63 -8.75 -6.57
N ALA A 51 -4.40 -7.74 -6.97
CA ALA A 51 -5.66 -7.94 -7.69
C ALA A 51 -5.45 -8.68 -9.01
N TYR A 52 -4.37 -8.38 -9.71
CA TYR A 52 -4.00 -9.07 -10.95
C TYR A 52 -3.73 -10.57 -10.68
N TYR A 53 -2.94 -10.90 -9.67
CA TYR A 53 -2.63 -12.28 -9.33
C TYR A 53 -3.86 -13.04 -8.83
N LEU A 54 -4.73 -12.39 -8.07
CA LEU A 54 -5.99 -12.98 -7.62
C LEU A 54 -6.86 -13.37 -8.81
N LYS A 55 -6.97 -12.50 -9.79
CA LYS A 55 -7.73 -12.76 -11.02
C LYS A 55 -7.19 -13.94 -11.77
N LYS A 56 -5.87 -14.07 -11.87
CA LYS A 56 -5.22 -15.22 -12.52
C LYS A 56 -5.49 -16.50 -11.75
N ALA A 57 -5.39 -16.45 -10.42
CA ALA A 57 -5.67 -17.62 -9.58
C ALA A 57 -7.11 -18.09 -9.77
N GLU A 58 -8.07 -17.17 -9.77
CA GLU A 58 -9.48 -17.51 -9.99
C GLU A 58 -9.70 -18.13 -11.38
N GLY A 59 -9.01 -17.65 -12.40
CA GLY A 59 -9.04 -18.24 -13.73
C GLY A 59 -8.56 -19.69 -13.73
N TYR A 60 -7.44 -19.94 -13.07
CA TYR A 60 -6.91 -21.31 -12.96
C TYR A 60 -7.81 -22.21 -12.10
N GLN A 61 -8.44 -21.68 -11.07
CA GLN A 61 -9.40 -22.44 -10.27
C GLN A 61 -10.61 -22.86 -11.11
N ARG A 62 -11.09 -21.99 -11.98
CA ARG A 62 -12.18 -22.33 -12.91
C ARG A 62 -11.76 -23.43 -13.88
N GLU A 63 -10.54 -23.36 -14.40
CA GLU A 63 -10.01 -24.41 -15.27
C GLU A 63 -9.88 -25.75 -14.54
N ALA A 64 -9.39 -25.71 -13.31
CA ALA A 64 -9.29 -26.91 -12.48
C ALA A 64 -10.67 -27.55 -12.24
N ALA A 65 -11.68 -26.74 -11.92
CA ALA A 65 -13.05 -27.20 -11.74
C ALA A 65 -13.61 -27.82 -13.02
N TYR A 66 -13.34 -27.20 -14.16
CA TYR A 66 -13.77 -27.70 -15.47
C TYR A 66 -13.21 -29.10 -15.73
N TYR A 67 -11.90 -29.32 -15.52
CA TYR A 67 -11.28 -30.63 -15.75
C TYR A 67 -11.67 -31.65 -14.69
N THR A 68 -11.93 -31.24 -13.47
CA THR A 68 -12.46 -32.12 -12.42
C THR A 68 -13.81 -32.70 -12.85
N LYS A 69 -14.70 -31.88 -13.39
CA LYS A 69 -16.02 -32.34 -13.87
C LYS A 69 -15.90 -33.31 -15.04
N ARG A 70 -14.87 -33.18 -15.86
CA ARG A 70 -14.63 -34.08 -16.98
C ARG A 70 -13.89 -35.35 -16.62
N GLY A 71 -13.46 -35.47 -15.37
CA GLY A 71 -12.70 -36.63 -14.90
C GLY A 71 -11.22 -36.59 -15.29
N ASP A 72 -10.73 -35.49 -15.85
CA ASP A 72 -9.32 -35.30 -16.19
C ASP A 72 -8.57 -34.76 -14.96
N LEU A 73 -8.24 -35.66 -14.04
CA LEU A 73 -7.66 -35.30 -12.75
C LEU A 73 -6.23 -34.79 -12.87
N ASP A 74 -5.49 -35.22 -13.88
CA ASP A 74 -4.12 -34.72 -14.11
C ASP A 74 -4.10 -33.24 -14.48
N ARG A 75 -4.97 -32.83 -15.40
CA ARG A 75 -5.10 -31.43 -15.76
C ARG A 75 -5.68 -30.59 -14.61
N ALA A 76 -6.68 -31.13 -13.93
CA ALA A 76 -7.25 -30.47 -12.74
C ALA A 76 -6.17 -30.16 -11.72
N LYS A 77 -5.30 -31.13 -11.43
CA LYS A 77 -4.19 -30.96 -10.50
C LYS A 77 -3.18 -29.93 -10.97
N THR A 78 -2.87 -29.92 -12.26
CA THR A 78 -1.94 -28.95 -12.85
C THR A 78 -2.47 -27.52 -12.69
N TYR A 79 -3.74 -27.29 -13.04
CA TYR A 79 -4.33 -25.96 -12.90
C TYR A 79 -4.51 -25.54 -11.44
N SER A 80 -4.80 -26.49 -10.53
CA SER A 80 -4.82 -26.20 -9.10
C SER A 80 -3.46 -25.71 -8.60
N ARG A 81 -2.39 -26.31 -9.10
CA ARG A 81 -1.02 -25.88 -8.74
C ARG A 81 -0.72 -24.49 -9.28
N TYR A 82 -1.15 -24.18 -10.50
CA TYR A 82 -0.99 -22.85 -11.05
C TYR A 82 -1.76 -21.82 -10.23
N ALA A 83 -2.97 -22.16 -9.79
CA ALA A 83 -3.76 -21.29 -8.93
C ALA A 83 -3.06 -21.03 -7.59
N GLU A 84 -2.49 -22.05 -6.97
CA GLU A 84 -1.73 -21.91 -5.72
C GLU A 84 -0.54 -20.99 -5.90
N ASN A 85 0.20 -21.11 -7.00
CA ASN A 85 1.34 -20.25 -7.29
C ASN A 85 0.92 -18.79 -7.42
N GLU A 86 -0.19 -18.53 -8.08
CA GLU A 86 -0.70 -17.15 -8.21
C GLU A 86 -1.23 -16.62 -6.87
N MET A 87 -1.82 -17.47 -6.04
CA MET A 87 -2.24 -17.08 -4.68
C MET A 87 -1.05 -16.71 -3.79
N ASP A 88 0.07 -17.42 -3.93
CA ASP A 88 1.29 -17.07 -3.20
C ASP A 88 1.80 -15.69 -3.59
N LYS A 89 1.75 -15.36 -4.88
CA LYS A 89 2.13 -14.03 -5.38
C LYS A 89 1.17 -12.96 -4.88
N TYR A 90 -0.13 -13.26 -4.86
CA TYR A 90 -1.16 -12.38 -4.31
C TYR A 90 -0.86 -12.05 -2.85
N GLU A 91 -0.63 -13.05 -2.02
CA GLU A 91 -0.34 -12.86 -0.60
C GLU A 91 0.95 -12.07 -0.38
N THR A 92 1.98 -12.31 -1.21
CA THR A 92 3.25 -11.58 -1.16
C THR A 92 3.02 -10.10 -1.42
N GLN A 93 2.23 -9.76 -2.43
CA GLN A 93 1.93 -8.36 -2.76
C GLN A 93 1.11 -7.69 -1.65
N LEU A 94 0.16 -8.39 -1.04
CA LEU A 94 -0.58 -7.84 0.11
C LEU A 94 0.34 -7.57 1.29
N ARG A 95 1.32 -8.43 1.52
CA ARG A 95 2.31 -8.23 2.59
C ARG A 95 3.16 -6.99 2.32
N TYR A 96 3.61 -6.81 1.08
CA TYR A 96 4.35 -5.61 0.69
C TYR A 96 3.51 -4.35 0.84
N ALA A 97 2.22 -4.41 0.48
CA ALA A 97 1.30 -3.30 0.69
C ALA A 97 1.19 -2.94 2.18
N ALA A 98 1.05 -3.94 3.04
CA ALA A 98 0.97 -3.72 4.49
C ALA A 98 2.26 -3.09 5.03
N GLN A 99 3.42 -3.52 4.56
CA GLN A 99 4.70 -2.93 4.96
C GLN A 99 4.79 -1.47 4.52
N ALA A 100 4.36 -1.16 3.30
CA ALA A 100 4.35 0.21 2.80
C ALA A 100 3.37 1.09 3.58
N ASP A 101 2.19 0.57 3.92
CA ASP A 101 1.22 1.27 4.77
C ASP A 101 1.81 1.58 6.14
N ASN A 102 2.54 0.63 6.73
CA ASN A 102 3.18 0.83 8.04
C ASN A 102 4.24 1.93 7.96
N ARG A 103 5.01 1.99 6.88
CA ARG A 103 5.99 3.05 6.69
C ARG A 103 5.33 4.40 6.50
N ALA A 104 4.25 4.46 5.73
CA ALA A 104 3.48 5.69 5.56
C ALA A 104 2.95 6.18 6.92
N ALA A 105 2.41 5.29 7.74
CA ALA A 105 1.91 5.62 9.07
C ALA A 105 3.02 6.16 10.00
N MET A 106 4.21 5.58 9.91
CA MET A 106 5.38 6.02 10.68
C MET A 106 5.77 7.45 10.30
N TYR A 107 5.91 7.73 9.01
CA TYR A 107 6.27 9.06 8.53
C TYR A 107 5.18 10.09 8.83
N LEU A 108 3.91 9.69 8.76
CA LEU A 108 2.80 10.56 9.14
C LEU A 108 2.91 10.98 10.62
N ARG A 109 3.21 10.04 11.51
CA ARG A 109 3.45 10.34 12.93
C ARG A 109 4.58 11.34 13.11
N TRP A 110 5.69 11.12 12.41
CA TRP A 110 6.85 12.01 12.51
C TRP A 110 6.53 13.39 11.96
N ALA A 111 5.74 13.49 10.90
CA ALA A 111 5.29 14.76 10.36
C ALA A 111 4.46 15.54 11.39
N VAL A 112 3.51 14.86 12.04
CA VAL A 112 2.67 15.45 13.09
C VAL A 112 3.53 15.93 14.26
N GLU A 113 4.50 15.13 14.70
CA GLU A 113 5.39 15.51 15.78
C GLU A 113 6.27 16.71 15.43
N ALA A 114 6.76 16.79 14.19
CA ALA A 114 7.52 17.94 13.73
C ALA A 114 6.68 19.21 13.77
N LEU A 115 5.39 19.12 13.39
CA LEU A 115 4.47 20.27 13.46
C LEU A 115 4.20 20.72 14.88
N LYS A 116 4.22 19.79 15.86
CA LYS A 116 4.01 20.13 17.28
C LYS A 116 5.18 20.88 17.88
N LYS A 117 6.37 20.76 17.30
CA LYS A 117 7.59 21.38 17.82
C LYS A 117 7.79 22.83 17.41
N GLN A 118 6.99 23.34 16.51
CA GLN A 118 7.05 24.76 16.16
C GLN A 118 6.38 25.66 17.23
#